data_5648937c2971814a942b19e3e60a94f1
#
_entry.id   5648937c2971814a942b19e3e60a94f1
#
_cell.length_a   1.000
_cell.length_b   1.000
_cell.length_c   1.000
_cell.angle_alpha   90.00
_cell.angle_beta   90.00
_cell.angle_gamma   90.00
#
_symmetry.space_group_name_H-M   'P 1'
#
loop_
_entity.id
_entity.type
_entity.pdbx_description
1 polymer ?
#
loop_
_entity_poly.entity_id
_entity_poly.type
_entity_poly.pdbx_seq_one_letter_code
_entity_poly.pdbx_strand_id
1 'polypeptide(L)'
;MNDTDPSLPPAPPGRRERKKAATRQAIADAALRLFLERGYDAVGIREIADAADVSTTTLFKHFPVKEALVFDEDADQEARLLAAVRERPRGLSIPAALREHALRHRLAATSGDARFTDFFELVNSTPALRDYLQNMWLRHSTALARAIADECDLPADDPGCAALAHFALEAPRATHGQDDARRALTRAFDLLEHGWSDQSGGRR
;
A
#
# COMPACT_ATOMS: atom_id res chain seq x y z
N MET A 1 -21.87 9.61 33.70
CA MET A 1 -21.38 8.22 33.68
C MET A 1 -21.95 7.59 32.42
N ASN A 2 -21.21 7.75 31.30
CA ASN A 2 -21.58 7.13 30.04
C ASN A 2 -20.61 5.98 29.83
N ASP A 3 -21.06 4.76 30.12
CA ASP A 3 -20.38 3.53 29.77
C ASP A 3 -20.51 3.34 28.25
N THR A 4 -19.43 3.62 27.55
CA THR A 4 -19.28 3.22 26.16
C THR A 4 -18.68 1.82 26.17
N ASP A 5 -19.50 0.80 25.93
CA ASP A 5 -19.10 -0.60 25.79
C ASP A 5 -18.13 -0.75 24.60
N PRO A 6 -16.87 -1.22 24.79
CA PRO A 6 -15.87 -1.31 23.74
C PRO A 6 -16.05 -2.50 22.78
N SER A 7 -17.13 -3.26 22.86
CA SER A 7 -17.30 -4.50 22.08
C SER A 7 -18.29 -4.41 20.89
N LEU A 8 -18.80 -3.23 20.54
CA LEU A 8 -19.60 -3.10 19.33
C LEU A 8 -18.70 -2.88 18.09
N PRO A 9 -18.92 -3.64 17.01
CA PRO A 9 -18.26 -3.37 15.73
C PRO A 9 -18.63 -1.96 15.26
N PRO A 10 -17.71 -1.23 14.59
CA PRO A 10 -17.97 0.11 14.10
C PRO A 10 -19.22 0.13 13.22
N ALA A 11 -20.08 1.11 13.46
CA ALA A 11 -21.32 1.27 12.71
C ALA A 11 -21.03 1.33 11.20
N PRO A 12 -21.83 0.69 10.33
CA PRO A 12 -21.61 0.69 8.89
C PRO A 12 -21.59 2.15 8.38
N PRO A 13 -20.75 2.47 7.39
CA PRO A 13 -20.60 3.82 6.87
C PRO A 13 -21.94 4.39 6.42
N GLY A 14 -22.19 5.65 6.75
CA GLY A 14 -23.44 6.34 6.43
C GLY A 14 -23.70 6.40 4.91
N ARG A 15 -24.95 6.63 4.51
CA ARG A 15 -25.36 6.70 3.09
C ARG A 15 -24.48 7.68 2.28
N ARG A 16 -24.12 8.81 2.86
CA ARG A 16 -23.27 9.84 2.23
C ARG A 16 -21.86 9.32 1.96
N GLU A 17 -21.29 8.58 2.93
CA GLU A 17 -19.95 8.01 2.82
C GLU A 17 -19.89 6.90 1.78
N ARG A 18 -20.91 6.01 1.78
CA ARG A 18 -21.03 4.98 0.74
C ARG A 18 -21.12 5.59 -0.66
N LYS A 19 -21.93 6.67 -0.83
CA LYS A 19 -22.04 7.37 -2.13
C LYS A 19 -20.71 8.00 -2.53
N LYS A 20 -19.97 8.61 -1.57
CA LYS A 20 -18.65 9.21 -1.81
C LYS A 20 -17.64 8.13 -2.25
N ALA A 21 -17.61 6.98 -1.57
CA ALA A 21 -16.75 5.86 -1.92
C ALA A 21 -17.10 5.29 -3.32
N ALA A 22 -18.38 5.08 -3.61
CA ALA A 22 -18.83 4.60 -4.92
C ALA A 22 -18.46 5.56 -6.06
N THR A 23 -18.59 6.88 -5.86
CA THR A 23 -18.16 7.88 -6.84
C THR A 23 -16.65 7.85 -7.03
N ARG A 24 -15.87 7.75 -5.94
CA ARG A 24 -14.41 7.64 -6.01
C ARG A 24 -13.98 6.42 -6.82
N GLN A 25 -14.58 5.26 -6.54
CA GLN A 25 -14.28 4.02 -7.25
C GLN A 25 -14.64 4.11 -8.73
N ALA A 26 -15.81 4.65 -9.09
CA ALA A 26 -16.20 4.81 -10.48
C ALA A 26 -15.23 5.70 -11.28
N ILE A 27 -14.70 6.76 -10.67
CA ILE A 27 -13.70 7.63 -11.28
C ILE A 27 -12.37 6.87 -11.49
N ALA A 28 -11.90 6.13 -10.48
CA ALA A 28 -10.66 5.35 -10.56
C ALA A 28 -10.74 4.24 -11.62
N ASP A 29 -11.85 3.49 -11.64
CA ASP A 29 -12.10 2.43 -12.64
C ASP A 29 -12.13 2.98 -14.06
N ALA A 30 -12.80 4.11 -14.28
CA ALA A 30 -12.85 4.77 -15.59
C ALA A 30 -11.47 5.25 -16.03
N ALA A 31 -10.69 5.85 -15.10
CA ALA A 31 -9.35 6.32 -15.38
C ALA A 31 -8.41 5.17 -15.74
N LEU A 32 -8.35 4.13 -14.90
CA LEU A 32 -7.46 2.98 -15.11
C LEU A 32 -7.77 2.28 -16.44
N ARG A 33 -9.05 2.05 -16.74
CA ARG A 33 -9.47 1.46 -18.02
C ARG A 33 -8.98 2.30 -19.21
N LEU A 34 -9.20 3.61 -19.20
CA LEU A 34 -8.76 4.49 -20.29
C LEU A 34 -7.25 4.55 -20.42
N PHE A 35 -6.51 4.56 -19.30
CA PHE A 35 -5.05 4.57 -19.31
C PHE A 35 -4.48 3.26 -19.88
N LEU A 36 -5.06 2.12 -19.56
CA LEU A 36 -4.65 0.83 -20.11
C LEU A 36 -4.97 0.69 -21.61
N GLU A 37 -6.11 1.24 -22.05
CA GLU A 37 -6.51 1.19 -23.46
C GLU A 37 -5.70 2.12 -24.37
N ARG A 38 -5.30 3.32 -23.87
CA ARG A 38 -4.80 4.42 -24.71
C ARG A 38 -3.46 5.00 -24.25
N GLY A 39 -2.96 4.58 -23.11
CA GLY A 39 -1.77 5.14 -22.45
C GLY A 39 -2.10 6.37 -21.60
N TYR A 40 -1.27 6.61 -20.58
CA TYR A 40 -1.47 7.66 -19.59
C TYR A 40 -1.53 9.06 -20.20
N ASP A 41 -0.58 9.41 -21.10
CA ASP A 41 -0.44 10.77 -21.63
C ASP A 41 -1.56 11.13 -22.62
N ALA A 42 -2.12 10.15 -23.32
CA ALA A 42 -3.18 10.37 -24.31
C ALA A 42 -4.57 10.62 -23.71
N VAL A 43 -4.77 10.35 -22.41
CA VAL A 43 -6.07 10.48 -21.76
C VAL A 43 -6.16 11.77 -20.95
N GLY A 44 -7.17 12.60 -21.22
CA GLY A 44 -7.41 13.86 -20.52
C GLY A 44 -8.36 13.72 -19.32
N ILE A 45 -8.22 14.62 -18.33
CA ILE A 45 -9.10 14.65 -17.14
C ILE A 45 -10.59 14.78 -17.50
N ARG A 46 -10.92 15.55 -18.55
CA ARG A 46 -12.31 15.72 -18.99
C ARG A 46 -12.90 14.41 -19.48
N GLU A 47 -12.14 13.64 -20.26
CA GLU A 47 -12.57 12.32 -20.76
C GLU A 47 -12.84 11.32 -19.61
N ILE A 48 -12.01 11.36 -18.58
CA ILE A 48 -12.20 10.52 -17.39
C ILE A 48 -13.46 10.94 -16.65
N ALA A 49 -13.66 12.25 -16.46
CA ALA A 49 -14.86 12.77 -15.80
C ALA A 49 -16.15 12.41 -16.56
N ASP A 50 -16.14 12.56 -17.89
CA ASP A 50 -17.26 12.17 -18.76
C ASP A 50 -17.52 10.65 -18.69
N ALA A 51 -16.47 9.83 -18.72
CA ALA A 51 -16.58 8.37 -18.61
C ALA A 51 -17.09 7.87 -17.25
N ALA A 52 -16.88 8.66 -16.19
CA ALA A 52 -17.36 8.37 -14.83
C ALA A 52 -18.70 9.07 -14.51
N ASP A 53 -19.30 9.77 -15.46
CA ASP A 53 -20.53 10.58 -15.29
C ASP A 53 -20.43 11.59 -14.12
N VAL A 54 -19.31 12.32 -14.05
CA VAL A 54 -19.07 13.36 -13.05
C VAL A 54 -18.51 14.63 -13.68
N SER A 55 -18.64 15.76 -12.97
CA SER A 55 -17.92 16.98 -13.37
C SER A 55 -16.43 16.87 -13.06
N THR A 56 -15.58 17.60 -13.81
CA THR A 56 -14.15 17.73 -13.53
C THR A 56 -13.89 18.28 -12.13
N THR A 57 -14.74 19.18 -11.63
CA THR A 57 -14.70 19.67 -10.26
C THR A 57 -14.92 18.57 -9.23
N THR A 58 -15.83 17.64 -9.51
CA THR A 58 -16.09 16.48 -8.66
C THR A 58 -14.90 15.53 -8.69
N LEU A 59 -14.32 15.28 -9.87
CA LEU A 59 -13.12 14.46 -10.01
C LEU A 59 -11.98 15.01 -9.15
N PHE A 60 -11.65 16.31 -9.26
CA PHE A 60 -10.57 16.93 -8.47
C PHE A 60 -10.83 16.98 -6.96
N LYS A 61 -12.08 16.91 -6.50
CA LYS A 61 -12.39 16.74 -5.07
C LYS A 61 -12.00 15.35 -4.53
N HIS A 62 -11.98 14.33 -5.40
CA HIS A 62 -11.59 12.98 -5.03
C HIS A 62 -10.11 12.70 -5.31
N PHE A 63 -9.58 13.25 -6.40
CA PHE A 63 -8.22 13.03 -6.89
C PHE A 63 -7.60 14.36 -7.27
N PRO A 64 -6.78 14.96 -6.38
CA PRO A 64 -6.25 16.32 -6.61
C PRO A 64 -5.25 16.41 -7.77
N VAL A 65 -4.64 15.28 -8.17
CA VAL A 65 -3.70 15.16 -9.29
C VAL A 65 -4.02 13.93 -10.13
N LYS A 66 -3.62 13.94 -11.40
CA LYS A 66 -3.95 12.87 -12.37
C LYS A 66 -3.31 11.55 -11.97
N GLU A 67 -2.12 11.56 -11.41
CA GLU A 67 -1.38 10.37 -10.95
C GLU A 67 -2.15 9.63 -9.85
N ALA A 68 -2.82 10.35 -8.96
CA ALA A 68 -3.61 9.76 -7.88
C ALA A 68 -4.77 8.88 -8.37
N LEU A 69 -5.20 9.04 -9.64
CA LEU A 69 -6.22 8.19 -10.26
C LEU A 69 -5.73 6.74 -10.49
N VAL A 70 -4.42 6.55 -10.63
CA VAL A 70 -3.79 5.23 -10.80
C VAL A 70 -3.54 4.57 -9.44
N PHE A 71 -3.36 5.36 -8.39
CA PHE A 71 -3.06 4.91 -7.03
C PHE A 71 -4.22 5.24 -6.06
N ASP A 72 -5.43 4.86 -6.45
CA ASP A 72 -6.66 5.20 -5.73
C ASP A 72 -6.75 4.61 -4.32
N GLU A 73 -6.08 3.49 -4.07
CA GLU A 73 -5.99 2.85 -2.76
C GLU A 73 -4.85 3.34 -1.86
N ASP A 74 -4.07 4.36 -2.29
CA ASP A 74 -2.88 4.84 -1.55
C ASP A 74 -3.14 5.07 -0.05
N ALA A 75 -4.17 5.85 0.27
CA ALA A 75 -4.51 6.17 1.66
C ALA A 75 -4.98 4.95 2.46
N ASP A 76 -5.71 4.04 1.83
CA ASP A 76 -6.19 2.80 2.46
C ASP A 76 -5.03 1.82 2.68
N GLN A 77 -4.07 1.77 1.75
CA GLN A 77 -2.86 0.95 1.89
C GLN A 77 -1.99 1.46 3.04
N GLU A 78 -1.78 2.79 3.14
CA GLU A 78 -1.05 3.38 4.26
C GLU A 78 -1.76 3.07 5.58
N ALA A 79 -3.07 3.29 5.67
CA ALA A 79 -3.83 3.00 6.88
C ALA A 79 -3.72 1.53 7.32
N ARG A 80 -3.84 0.58 6.38
CA ARG A 80 -3.68 -0.87 6.66
C ARG A 80 -2.26 -1.21 7.11
N LEU A 81 -1.25 -0.57 6.54
CA LEU A 81 0.15 -0.75 6.92
C LEU A 81 0.40 -0.29 8.35
N LEU A 82 -0.08 0.90 8.72
CA LEU A 82 0.05 1.45 10.07
C LEU A 82 -0.74 0.64 11.10
N ALA A 83 -1.94 0.18 10.74
CA ALA A 83 -2.76 -0.70 11.58
C ALA A 83 -2.04 -2.04 11.88
N ALA A 84 -1.29 -2.59 10.90
CA ALA A 84 -0.51 -3.80 11.12
C ALA A 84 0.51 -3.68 12.27
N VAL A 85 1.02 -2.47 12.51
CA VAL A 85 1.92 -2.19 13.63
C VAL A 85 1.16 -1.87 14.91
N ARG A 86 0.19 -0.95 14.85
CA ARG A 86 -0.51 -0.42 16.02
C ARG A 86 -1.51 -1.40 16.64
N GLU A 87 -2.16 -2.22 15.81
CA GLU A 87 -3.23 -3.14 16.21
C GLU A 87 -2.74 -4.59 16.27
N ARG A 88 -1.42 -4.81 16.26
CA ARG A 88 -0.86 -6.17 16.32
C ARG A 88 -1.23 -6.88 17.63
N PRO A 89 -1.46 -8.20 17.59
CA PRO A 89 -1.69 -8.99 18.80
C PRO A 89 -0.55 -8.83 19.82
N ARG A 90 -0.89 -8.83 21.09
CA ARG A 90 0.12 -8.78 22.17
C ARG A 90 1.10 -9.95 22.04
N GLY A 91 2.39 -9.66 22.09
CA GLY A 91 3.46 -10.65 21.97
C GLY A 91 3.89 -10.94 20.51
N LEU A 92 3.19 -10.41 19.51
CA LEU A 92 3.67 -10.46 18.14
C LEU A 92 4.70 -9.34 17.89
N SER A 93 5.88 -9.69 17.38
CA SER A 93 6.90 -8.70 17.03
C SER A 93 6.45 -7.82 15.86
N ILE A 94 6.98 -6.59 15.77
CA ILE A 94 6.69 -5.69 14.66
C ILE A 94 7.10 -6.28 13.31
N PRO A 95 8.30 -6.88 13.14
CA PRO A 95 8.67 -7.55 11.90
C PRO A 95 7.70 -8.68 11.52
N ALA A 96 7.25 -9.50 12.50
CA ALA A 96 6.28 -10.57 12.24
C ALA A 96 4.91 -10.02 11.80
N ALA A 97 4.43 -8.95 12.42
CA ALA A 97 3.18 -8.29 12.03
C ALA A 97 3.25 -7.72 10.60
N LEU A 98 4.36 -7.07 10.25
CA LEU A 98 4.62 -6.55 8.90
C LEU A 98 4.77 -7.67 7.87
N ARG A 99 5.39 -8.81 8.24
CA ARG A 99 5.43 -10.01 7.39
C ARG A 99 4.03 -10.54 7.08
N GLU A 100 3.18 -10.68 8.08
CA GLU A 100 1.80 -11.13 7.88
C GLU A 100 1.01 -10.16 6.99
N HIS A 101 1.18 -8.86 7.20
CA HIS A 101 0.59 -7.83 6.35
C HIS A 101 1.06 -7.99 4.89
N ALA A 102 2.35 -8.06 4.66
CA ALA A 102 2.94 -8.21 3.33
C ALA A 102 2.49 -9.50 2.63
N LEU A 103 2.41 -10.63 3.35
CA LEU A 103 1.91 -11.90 2.82
C LEU A 103 0.44 -11.83 2.42
N ARG A 104 -0.43 -11.19 3.21
CA ARG A 104 -1.85 -11.00 2.86
C ARG A 104 -2.00 -10.17 1.59
N HIS A 105 -1.28 -9.06 1.46
CA HIS A 105 -1.33 -8.21 0.27
C HIS A 105 -0.77 -8.90 -0.96
N ARG A 106 0.33 -9.65 -0.81
CA ARG A 106 0.92 -10.36 -1.93
C ARG A 106 0.01 -11.47 -2.46
N LEU A 107 -0.67 -12.22 -1.58
CA LEU A 107 -1.61 -13.26 -2.00
C LEU A 107 -2.80 -12.68 -2.78
N ALA A 108 -3.22 -11.47 -2.48
CA ALA A 108 -4.23 -10.76 -3.26
C ALA A 108 -3.71 -10.34 -4.66
N ALA A 109 -2.42 -10.00 -4.77
CA ALA A 109 -1.80 -9.54 -6.01
C ALA A 109 -1.29 -10.69 -6.93
N THR A 110 -1.07 -11.91 -6.41
CA THR A 110 -0.55 -13.07 -7.17
C THR A 110 -1.61 -13.87 -7.92
N SER A 111 -2.82 -13.38 -8.02
CA SER A 111 -3.93 -14.08 -8.72
C SER A 111 -3.76 -14.21 -10.23
N GLY A 112 -2.56 -14.02 -10.79
CA GLY A 112 -2.28 -14.21 -12.23
C GLY A 112 -3.10 -13.29 -13.14
N ASP A 113 -3.60 -12.18 -12.60
CA ASP A 113 -4.44 -11.25 -13.34
C ASP A 113 -3.58 -10.48 -14.36
N ALA A 114 -3.89 -10.64 -15.63
CA ALA A 114 -3.26 -9.87 -16.72
C ALA A 114 -3.32 -8.35 -16.44
N ARG A 115 -4.36 -7.88 -15.76
CA ARG A 115 -4.50 -6.48 -15.34
C ARG A 115 -3.38 -6.00 -14.43
N PHE A 116 -2.80 -6.90 -13.61
CA PHE A 116 -1.69 -6.55 -12.74
C PHE A 116 -0.41 -6.29 -13.55
N THR A 117 -0.16 -7.12 -14.57
CA THR A 117 0.96 -6.92 -15.50
C THR A 117 0.81 -5.62 -16.27
N ASP A 118 -0.37 -5.36 -16.85
CA ASP A 118 -0.68 -4.15 -17.61
C ASP A 118 -0.54 -2.90 -16.73
N PHE A 119 -0.99 -2.96 -15.47
CA PHE A 119 -0.80 -1.88 -14.49
C PHE A 119 0.68 -1.59 -14.23
N PHE A 120 1.50 -2.62 -14.02
CA PHE A 120 2.94 -2.45 -13.81
C PHE A 120 3.64 -1.89 -15.04
N GLU A 121 3.27 -2.32 -16.23
CA GLU A 121 3.79 -1.77 -17.49
C GLU A 121 3.42 -0.29 -17.64
N LEU A 122 2.18 0.08 -17.36
CA LEU A 122 1.72 1.46 -17.36
C LEU A 122 2.53 2.34 -16.42
N VAL A 123 2.71 1.90 -15.16
CA VAL A 123 3.48 2.64 -14.15
C VAL A 123 4.95 2.74 -14.56
N ASN A 124 5.56 1.64 -15.00
CA ASN A 124 6.99 1.62 -15.34
C ASN A 124 7.32 2.38 -16.62
N SER A 125 6.42 2.43 -17.59
CA SER A 125 6.62 3.16 -18.85
C SER A 125 6.38 4.66 -18.72
N THR A 126 5.65 5.12 -17.66
CA THR A 126 5.24 6.53 -17.49
C THR A 126 6.11 7.23 -16.43
N PRO A 127 6.98 8.18 -16.77
CA PRO A 127 7.83 8.86 -15.79
C PRO A 127 7.07 9.51 -14.63
N ALA A 128 5.98 10.23 -14.92
CA ALA A 128 5.16 10.89 -13.90
C ALA A 128 4.57 9.90 -12.88
N LEU A 129 4.17 8.70 -13.32
CA LEU A 129 3.66 7.66 -12.41
C LEU A 129 4.77 7.03 -11.57
N ARG A 130 5.98 6.85 -12.13
CA ARG A 130 7.13 6.38 -11.35
C ARG A 130 7.50 7.36 -10.24
N ASP A 131 7.57 8.65 -10.57
CA ASP A 131 7.89 9.71 -9.61
C ASP A 131 6.83 9.80 -8.50
N TYR A 132 5.55 9.69 -8.88
CA TYR A 132 4.45 9.65 -7.90
C TYR A 132 4.56 8.43 -6.99
N LEU A 133 4.78 7.24 -7.54
CA LEU A 133 4.98 6.00 -6.79
C LEU A 133 6.17 6.12 -5.82
N GLN A 134 7.30 6.66 -6.26
CA GLN A 134 8.47 6.86 -5.40
C GLN A 134 8.18 7.80 -4.23
N ASN A 135 7.50 8.92 -4.48
CA ASN A 135 7.07 9.85 -3.44
C ASN A 135 6.06 9.21 -2.47
N MET A 136 5.13 8.42 -2.97
CA MET A 136 4.18 7.63 -2.18
C MET A 136 4.91 6.68 -1.23
N TRP A 137 5.88 5.90 -1.73
CA TRP A 137 6.70 5.00 -0.92
C TRP A 137 7.50 5.73 0.15
N LEU A 138 8.04 6.90 -0.15
CA LEU A 138 8.76 7.72 0.82
C LEU A 138 7.84 8.19 1.96
N ARG A 139 6.61 8.61 1.63
CA ARG A 139 5.59 8.97 2.65
C ARG A 139 5.23 7.79 3.53
N HIS A 140 4.94 6.62 2.92
CA HIS A 140 4.62 5.40 3.66
C HIS A 140 5.77 4.96 4.57
N SER A 141 7.02 5.01 4.09
CA SER A 141 8.20 4.68 4.89
C SER A 141 8.35 5.60 6.09
N THR A 142 8.15 6.91 5.90
CA THR A 142 8.21 7.89 6.98
C THR A 142 7.07 7.69 8.00
N ALA A 143 5.85 7.45 7.53
CA ALA A 143 4.71 7.20 8.41
C ALA A 143 4.88 5.90 9.21
N LEU A 144 5.37 4.84 8.55
CA LEU A 144 5.65 3.55 9.20
C LEU A 144 6.76 3.66 10.23
N ALA A 145 7.87 4.35 9.92
CA ALA A 145 8.97 4.57 10.86
C ALA A 145 8.50 5.26 12.14
N ARG A 146 7.66 6.30 12.01
CA ARG A 146 7.05 6.98 13.15
C ARG A 146 6.14 6.06 13.96
N ALA A 147 5.29 5.28 13.29
CA ALA A 147 4.42 4.33 13.98
C ALA A 147 5.21 3.26 14.74
N ILE A 148 6.34 2.80 14.20
CA ILE A 148 7.25 1.86 14.88
C ILE A 148 7.89 2.53 16.09
N ALA A 149 8.38 3.76 15.94
CA ALA A 149 9.01 4.52 17.03
C ALA A 149 8.02 4.76 18.18
N ASP A 150 6.78 5.17 17.86
CA ASP A 150 5.70 5.36 18.85
C ASP A 150 5.42 4.07 19.64
N GLU A 151 5.38 2.92 18.99
CA GLU A 151 5.11 1.61 19.60
C GLU A 151 6.29 1.07 20.44
N CYS A 152 7.49 1.60 20.20
CA CYS A 152 8.72 1.20 20.91
C CYS A 152 9.17 2.23 21.94
N ASP A 153 8.43 3.32 22.15
CA ASP A 153 8.82 4.46 23.01
C ASP A 153 10.19 5.04 22.61
N LEU A 154 10.47 5.12 21.30
CA LEU A 154 11.70 5.66 20.72
C LEU A 154 11.48 7.04 20.08
N PRO A 155 12.55 7.83 19.87
CA PRO A 155 12.46 9.09 19.13
C PRO A 155 11.90 8.89 17.73
N ALA A 156 11.09 9.85 17.24
CA ALA A 156 10.43 9.77 15.93
C ALA A 156 11.39 9.71 14.73
N ASP A 157 12.66 10.08 14.95
CA ASP A 157 13.77 10.04 13.98
C ASP A 157 14.78 8.91 14.26
N ASP A 158 14.38 7.90 15.05
CA ASP A 158 15.24 6.75 15.33
C ASP A 158 15.66 6.03 14.05
N PRO A 159 16.98 5.84 13.80
CA PRO A 159 17.47 5.26 12.56
C PRO A 159 17.14 3.76 12.40
N GLY A 160 16.97 3.03 13.53
CA GLY A 160 16.57 1.63 13.50
C GLY A 160 15.13 1.48 13.04
N CYS A 161 14.23 2.33 13.53
CA CYS A 161 12.83 2.39 13.08
C CYS A 161 12.74 2.77 11.60
N ALA A 162 13.53 3.74 11.14
CA ALA A 162 13.60 4.14 9.73
C ALA A 162 14.12 3.00 8.84
N ALA A 163 15.16 2.30 9.25
CA ALA A 163 15.71 1.15 8.53
C ALA A 163 14.71 0.00 8.45
N LEU A 164 14.06 -0.36 9.57
CA LEU A 164 13.03 -1.42 9.58
C LEU A 164 11.87 -1.08 8.66
N ALA A 165 11.36 0.16 8.71
CA ALA A 165 10.28 0.60 7.84
C ALA A 165 10.66 0.50 6.36
N HIS A 166 11.85 0.97 5.99
CA HIS A 166 12.36 0.91 4.63
C HIS A 166 12.47 -0.53 4.13
N PHE A 167 13.15 -1.41 4.87
CA PHE A 167 13.34 -2.80 4.46
C PHE A 167 12.03 -3.59 4.43
N ALA A 168 11.09 -3.33 5.35
CA ALA A 168 9.79 -3.98 5.36
C ALA A 168 8.96 -3.65 4.11
N LEU A 169 9.07 -2.42 3.60
CA LEU A 169 8.42 -1.99 2.35
C LEU A 169 9.14 -2.52 1.11
N GLU A 170 10.46 -2.66 1.12
CA GLU A 170 11.24 -3.18 0.00
C GLU A 170 11.19 -4.72 -0.11
N ALA A 171 11.00 -5.46 0.99
CA ALA A 171 10.99 -6.91 1.00
C ALA A 171 10.02 -7.55 -0.03
N PRO A 172 8.77 -7.07 -0.20
CA PRO A 172 7.86 -7.57 -1.22
C PRO A 172 8.38 -7.35 -2.66
N ARG A 173 9.05 -6.23 -2.93
CA ARG A 173 9.63 -5.91 -4.24
C ARG A 173 10.84 -6.80 -4.53
N ALA A 174 11.76 -6.91 -3.57
CA ALA A 174 12.98 -7.71 -3.70
C ALA A 174 12.68 -9.22 -3.91
N THR A 175 11.51 -9.67 -3.49
CA THR A 175 11.07 -11.08 -3.65
C THR A 175 10.07 -11.28 -4.79
N HIS A 176 9.79 -10.24 -5.57
CA HIS A 176 8.91 -10.36 -6.74
C HIS A 176 9.57 -11.21 -7.84
N GLY A 177 8.77 -12.07 -8.51
CA GLY A 177 9.28 -12.96 -9.55
C GLY A 177 10.05 -14.19 -9.07
N GLN A 178 10.18 -14.41 -7.75
CA GLN A 178 10.72 -15.67 -7.22
C GLN A 178 9.70 -16.81 -7.37
N ASP A 179 10.16 -18.02 -7.72
CA ASP A 179 9.29 -19.21 -7.88
C ASP A 179 8.46 -19.50 -6.63
N ASP A 180 9.07 -19.38 -5.44
CA ASP A 180 8.40 -19.45 -4.14
C ASP A 180 8.47 -18.07 -3.44
N ALA A 181 7.69 -17.16 -3.94
CA ALA A 181 7.62 -15.80 -3.45
C ALA A 181 7.21 -15.70 -1.97
N ARG A 182 6.37 -16.62 -1.48
CA ARG A 182 5.97 -16.68 -0.06
C ARG A 182 7.17 -17.02 0.82
N ARG A 183 7.93 -18.04 0.45
CA ARG A 183 9.14 -18.47 1.17
C ARG A 183 10.22 -17.38 1.13
N ALA A 184 10.43 -16.77 -0.03
CA ALA A 184 11.39 -15.70 -0.20
C ALA A 184 11.05 -14.49 0.70
N LEU A 185 9.79 -14.08 0.74
CA LEU A 185 9.32 -12.99 1.58
C LEU A 185 9.46 -13.34 3.07
N THR A 186 9.08 -14.55 3.49
CA THR A 186 9.26 -15.01 4.87
C THR A 186 10.74 -14.92 5.28
N ARG A 187 11.65 -15.41 4.43
CA ARG A 187 13.10 -15.33 4.70
C ARG A 187 13.62 -13.89 4.81
N ALA A 188 13.10 -12.97 4.00
CA ALA A 188 13.48 -11.55 4.09
C ALA A 188 13.07 -10.94 5.44
N PHE A 189 11.87 -11.27 5.93
CA PHE A 189 11.41 -10.81 7.24
C PHE A 189 12.10 -11.52 8.41
N ASP A 190 12.46 -12.79 8.28
CA ASP A 190 13.26 -13.50 9.28
C ASP A 190 14.63 -12.83 9.46
N LEU A 191 15.22 -12.32 8.38
CA LEU A 191 16.43 -11.50 8.43
C LEU A 191 16.22 -10.19 9.23
N LEU A 192 15.09 -9.52 9.02
CA LEU A 192 14.77 -8.28 9.75
C LEU A 192 14.51 -8.52 11.24
N GLU A 193 14.01 -9.70 11.60
CA GLU A 193 13.69 -10.05 12.99
C GLU A 193 14.90 -10.59 13.75
N HIS A 194 15.75 -11.39 13.11
CA HIS A 194 16.83 -12.13 13.78
C HIS A 194 18.23 -11.64 13.40
N GLY A 195 18.35 -10.72 12.44
CA GLY A 195 19.61 -10.27 11.89
C GLY A 195 20.23 -11.25 10.90
N TRP A 196 21.34 -10.84 10.28
CA TRP A 196 22.09 -11.67 9.35
C TRP A 196 22.87 -12.74 10.11
N SER A 197 22.51 -13.99 9.96
CA SER A 197 23.32 -15.12 10.39
C SER A 197 24.02 -15.75 9.19
N ASP A 198 25.33 -16.01 9.34
CA ASP A 198 26.13 -16.59 8.27
C ASP A 198 25.60 -17.98 7.90
N GLN A 199 24.94 -18.08 6.75
CA GLN A 199 24.34 -19.35 6.23
C GLN A 199 25.41 -20.32 5.68
N SER A 200 26.70 -19.95 5.76
CA SER A 200 27.81 -20.72 5.26
C SER A 200 28.31 -21.84 6.18
N GLY A 201 27.63 -22.10 7.33
CA GLY A 201 27.96 -23.13 8.31
C GLY A 201 27.74 -24.59 7.87
N GLY A 202 27.75 -24.93 6.59
CA GLY A 202 27.41 -26.27 6.09
C GLY A 202 28.32 -26.84 4.99
N ARG A 203 29.56 -26.34 4.83
CA ARG A 203 30.56 -26.98 3.96
C ARG A 203 31.90 -27.05 4.67
N ARG A 204 32.10 -28.09 5.44
CA ARG A 204 33.38 -28.68 5.74
C ARG A 204 33.36 -30.14 5.31
#